data_a830007e1da6f64aa2217f315a085939
#
_entry.id   a830007e1da6f64aa2217f315a085939
#
_cell.length_a   1.000
_cell.length_b   1.000
_cell.length_c   1.000
_cell.angle_alpha   90.00
_cell.angle_beta   90.00
_cell.angle_gamma   90.00
#
_symmetry.space_group_name_H-M   'P 1'
#
loop_
_entity.id
_entity.type
_entity.pdbx_description
1 polymer ?
#
loop_
_entity_poly.entity_id
_entity_poly.type
_entity_poly.pdbx_seq_one_letter_code
_entity_poly.pdbx_strand_id
1 'polypeptide(L)'
;MVAAKTDLAAGAVLNKSNTMVVDGLGAKSDIYLQAADLKGNRPLARPVGKGEVVPKAALTSPDSVKSRPLVVAAGSPLPASVKTGDQIELWEVANSETGQAHEPALMCVASLVAATEEERAFSEGVRLEVRVPNESVSRVLAAQGNGSKIVAVAKHR
;
A
#
# COMPACT_ATOMS: atom_id res chain seq x y z
N MET A 1 4.52 17.77 17.75
CA MET A 1 4.89 16.51 17.07
C MET A 1 3.81 16.13 16.07
N VAL A 2 4.14 15.36 15.09
CA VAL A 2 3.22 14.92 14.03
C VAL A 2 2.82 13.47 14.27
N ALA A 3 1.51 13.19 14.21
CA ALA A 3 0.97 11.84 14.28
C ALA A 3 0.14 11.53 13.02
N ALA A 4 0.04 10.25 12.69
CA ALA A 4 -0.76 9.80 11.56
C ALA A 4 -2.26 9.88 11.87
N LYS A 5 -3.06 10.44 10.97
CA LYS A 5 -4.53 10.45 11.06
C LYS A 5 -5.14 9.10 10.71
N THR A 6 -4.47 8.36 9.84
CA THR A 6 -4.91 7.06 9.35
C THR A 6 -3.71 6.11 9.30
N ASP A 7 -3.96 4.83 9.06
CA ASP A 7 -2.87 3.90 8.79
C ASP A 7 -2.18 4.28 7.48
N LEU A 8 -0.86 4.39 7.52
CA LEU A 8 -0.04 4.79 6.37
C LEU A 8 0.94 3.68 6.01
N ALA A 9 1.01 3.38 4.72
CA ALA A 9 1.94 2.37 4.22
C ALA A 9 3.35 2.93 4.04
N ALA A 10 4.35 2.04 3.99
CA ALA A 10 5.69 2.42 3.57
C ALA A 10 5.64 3.07 2.18
N GLY A 11 6.42 4.11 1.97
CA GLY A 11 6.41 4.91 0.76
C GLY A 11 5.38 6.03 0.72
N ALA A 12 4.45 6.08 1.66
CA ALA A 12 3.49 7.18 1.76
C ALA A 12 4.22 8.48 2.09
N VAL A 13 3.80 9.56 1.45
CA VAL A 13 4.33 10.91 1.72
C VAL A 13 3.40 11.61 2.72
N LEU A 14 3.99 12.14 3.78
CA LEU A 14 3.25 12.84 4.82
C LEU A 14 2.84 14.23 4.35
N ASN A 15 1.60 14.59 4.65
CA ASN A 15 1.04 15.91 4.35
C ASN A 15 -0.03 16.30 5.38
N LYS A 16 -0.58 17.49 5.25
CA LYS A 16 -1.59 17.99 6.18
C LYS A 16 -2.90 17.20 6.17
N SER A 17 -3.18 16.46 5.11
CA SER A 17 -4.41 15.67 5.00
C SER A 17 -4.33 14.35 5.76
N ASN A 18 -3.15 13.75 5.83
CA ASN A 18 -2.94 12.44 6.46
C ASN A 18 -2.21 12.50 7.82
N THR A 19 -1.89 13.70 8.28
CA THR A 19 -1.24 13.91 9.58
C THR A 19 -1.98 14.92 10.44
N MET A 20 -1.73 14.85 11.74
CA MET A 20 -2.22 15.82 12.71
C MET A 20 -1.08 16.23 13.64
N VAL A 21 -1.18 17.45 14.17
CA VAL A 21 -0.25 17.94 15.17
C VAL A 21 -0.76 17.51 16.54
N VAL A 22 0.12 16.92 17.33
CA VAL A 22 -0.19 16.51 18.71
C VAL A 22 0.83 17.15 19.65
N ASP A 23 0.35 17.53 20.84
CA ASP A 23 1.23 18.08 21.86
C ASP A 23 2.01 16.95 22.52
N GLY A 24 3.34 17.09 22.51
CA GLY A 24 4.22 16.11 23.11
C GLY A 24 4.35 16.30 24.62
N LEU A 25 4.17 15.23 25.34
CA LEU A 25 4.52 15.19 26.76
C LEU A 25 6.04 15.02 26.87
N GLY A 26 6.77 16.15 27.05
CA GLY A 26 8.16 16.12 27.46
C GLY A 26 9.22 16.17 26.36
N ALA A 27 10.43 16.20 26.79
CA ALA A 27 11.63 16.76 26.19
C ALA A 27 12.33 15.94 25.10
N LYS A 28 11.64 15.14 24.30
CA LYS A 28 12.29 14.39 23.21
C LYS A 28 11.80 14.78 21.83
N SER A 29 11.58 16.07 21.64
CA SER A 29 11.15 16.64 20.36
C SER A 29 12.12 16.36 19.20
N ASP A 30 13.37 16.10 19.51
CA ASP A 30 14.42 15.90 18.50
C ASP A 30 14.29 14.59 17.73
N ILE A 31 13.63 13.60 18.35
CA ILE A 31 13.46 12.26 17.75
C ILE A 31 12.22 12.23 16.83
N TYR A 32 11.21 13.05 17.15
CA TYR A 32 9.93 13.02 16.47
C TYR A 32 9.81 14.14 15.44
N LEU A 33 9.04 13.85 14.40
CA LEU A 33 8.77 14.80 13.33
C LEU A 33 7.95 15.98 13.83
N GLN A 34 8.34 17.19 13.46
CA GLN A 34 7.61 18.41 13.74
C GLN A 34 6.84 18.86 12.50
N ALA A 35 5.83 19.71 12.69
CA ALA A 35 5.02 20.21 11.58
C ALA A 35 5.86 20.93 10.50
N ALA A 36 6.93 21.61 10.89
CA ALA A 36 7.84 22.27 9.97
C ALA A 36 8.62 21.29 9.09
N ASP A 37 8.80 20.04 9.54
CA ASP A 37 9.56 19.00 8.81
C ASP A 37 8.74 18.35 7.69
N LEU A 38 7.44 18.65 7.59
CA LEU A 38 6.57 18.15 6.52
C LEU A 38 6.90 18.73 5.14
N LYS A 39 7.76 19.72 5.09
CA LYS A 39 8.27 20.30 3.85
C LYS A 39 9.33 19.37 3.28
N GLY A 40 9.21 18.94 2.06
CA GLY A 40 10.26 18.16 1.38
C GLY A 40 9.81 16.80 0.83
N ASN A 41 8.55 16.45 0.98
CA ASN A 41 7.95 15.25 0.37
C ASN A 41 8.73 13.96 0.61
N ARG A 42 9.24 13.79 1.83
CA ARG A 42 9.98 12.57 2.19
C ARG A 42 9.00 11.44 2.49
N PRO A 43 9.15 10.29 1.83
CA PRO A 43 8.28 9.15 2.06
C PRO A 43 8.63 8.40 3.35
N LEU A 44 7.66 7.65 3.84
CA LEU A 44 7.87 6.72 4.95
C LEU A 44 8.70 5.52 4.51
N ALA A 45 9.68 5.14 5.32
CA ALA A 45 10.47 3.93 5.11
C ALA A 45 9.74 2.67 5.63
N ARG A 46 8.77 2.84 6.53
CA ARG A 46 7.99 1.75 7.14
C ARG A 46 6.53 2.18 7.32
N PRO A 47 5.62 1.24 7.51
CA PRO A 47 4.24 1.58 7.86
C PRO A 47 4.16 2.33 9.19
N VAL A 48 3.18 3.22 9.30
CA VAL A 48 2.86 3.99 10.52
C VAL A 48 1.37 3.81 10.79
N GLY A 49 1.04 3.40 12.00
CA GLY A 49 -0.34 3.20 12.40
C GLY A 49 -1.07 4.50 12.73
N LYS A 50 -2.40 4.47 12.63
CA LYS A 50 -3.25 5.58 13.03
C LYS A 50 -2.99 5.98 14.49
N GLY A 51 -2.77 7.27 14.72
CA GLY A 51 -2.46 7.81 16.05
C GLY A 51 -1.01 7.68 16.46
N GLU A 52 -0.19 6.97 15.71
CA GLU A 52 1.24 6.84 15.99
C GLU A 52 1.96 8.15 15.71
N VAL A 53 2.77 8.60 16.66
CA VAL A 53 3.66 9.75 16.48
C VAL A 53 4.82 9.35 15.59
N VAL A 54 5.10 10.13 14.56
CA VAL A 54 6.06 9.76 13.54
C VAL A 54 7.49 10.12 13.96
N PRO A 55 8.39 9.13 14.14
CA PRO A 55 9.80 9.42 14.36
C PRO A 55 10.47 9.95 13.09
N LYS A 56 11.46 10.82 13.24
CA LYS A 56 12.26 11.27 12.08
C LYS A 56 12.93 10.12 11.34
N ALA A 57 13.33 9.08 12.07
CA ALA A 57 13.93 7.87 11.51
C ALA A 57 12.97 7.04 10.64
N ALA A 58 11.66 7.30 10.71
CA ALA A 58 10.69 6.63 9.84
C ALA A 58 10.64 7.20 8.42
N LEU A 59 11.29 8.35 8.18
CA LEU A 59 11.36 8.96 6.85
C LEU A 59 12.59 8.46 6.09
N THR A 60 12.44 8.39 4.76
CA THR A 60 13.55 8.05 3.87
C THR A 60 13.60 9.07 2.71
N SER A 61 14.61 8.97 1.85
CA SER A 61 14.67 9.81 0.66
C SER A 61 13.78 9.26 -0.45
N PRO A 62 13.24 10.12 -1.35
CA PRO A 62 12.45 9.64 -2.49
C PRO A 62 13.19 8.64 -3.38
N ASP A 63 14.51 8.79 -3.52
CA ASP A 63 15.35 7.90 -4.35
C ASP A 63 15.51 6.50 -3.75
N SER A 64 15.24 6.35 -2.45
CA SER A 64 15.31 5.05 -1.76
C SER A 64 14.03 4.25 -1.90
N VAL A 65 12.97 4.83 -2.45
CA VAL A 65 11.69 4.14 -2.64
C VAL A 65 11.75 3.30 -3.92
N LYS A 66 11.76 1.99 -3.75
CA LYS A 66 11.85 1.00 -4.83
C LYS A 66 10.48 0.47 -5.27
N SER A 67 9.42 1.18 -4.96
CA SER A 67 8.06 0.78 -5.27
C SER A 67 7.25 1.96 -5.80
N ARG A 68 6.18 1.64 -6.55
CA ARG A 68 5.25 2.63 -7.10
C ARG A 68 3.82 2.30 -6.73
N PRO A 69 2.97 3.31 -6.48
CA PRO A 69 1.55 3.07 -6.23
C PRO A 69 0.83 2.68 -7.52
N LEU A 70 0.01 1.65 -7.43
CA LEU A 70 -0.88 1.21 -8.50
C LEU A 70 -2.24 0.91 -7.92
N VAL A 71 -3.28 1.08 -8.74
CA VAL A 71 -4.63 0.59 -8.43
C VAL A 71 -4.86 -0.69 -9.21
N VAL A 72 -5.17 -1.77 -8.51
CA VAL A 72 -5.48 -3.07 -9.10
C VAL A 72 -6.90 -3.48 -8.73
N ALA A 73 -7.61 -4.07 -9.69
CA ALA A 73 -8.90 -4.69 -9.44
C ALA A 73 -8.68 -6.14 -9.02
N ALA A 74 -8.89 -6.44 -7.75
CA ALA A 74 -8.79 -7.81 -7.24
C ALA A 74 -10.09 -8.57 -7.52
N GLY A 75 -9.97 -9.81 -7.98
CA GLY A 75 -11.11 -10.65 -8.32
C GLY A 75 -11.81 -11.28 -7.12
N SER A 76 -11.29 -11.10 -5.92
CA SER A 76 -11.86 -11.62 -4.68
C SER A 76 -11.63 -10.64 -3.53
N PRO A 77 -12.46 -10.67 -2.49
CA PRO A 77 -12.27 -9.82 -1.32
C PRO A 77 -10.95 -10.13 -0.60
N LEU A 78 -10.40 -9.12 0.06
CA LEU A 78 -9.25 -9.30 0.95
C LEU A 78 -9.66 -10.10 2.20
N PRO A 79 -8.76 -10.95 2.74
CA PRO A 79 -8.97 -11.51 4.07
C PRO A 79 -9.15 -10.41 5.11
N ALA A 80 -10.05 -10.63 6.06
CA ALA A 80 -10.36 -9.65 7.11
C ALA A 80 -9.16 -9.31 8.00
N SER A 81 -8.17 -10.19 8.05
CA SER A 81 -6.94 -9.98 8.82
C SER A 81 -5.95 -9.01 8.16
N VAL A 82 -6.13 -8.68 6.88
CA VAL A 82 -5.23 -7.78 6.15
C VAL A 82 -5.62 -6.33 6.41
N LYS A 83 -4.63 -5.55 6.81
CA LYS A 83 -4.79 -4.12 7.13
C LYS A 83 -3.88 -3.28 6.25
N THR A 84 -4.19 -1.98 6.15
CA THR A 84 -3.33 -1.01 5.51
C THR A 84 -1.90 -1.08 6.07
N GLY A 85 -0.92 -1.11 5.19
CA GLY A 85 0.48 -1.27 5.52
C GLY A 85 0.97 -2.72 5.48
N ASP A 86 0.07 -3.69 5.50
CA ASP A 86 0.44 -5.11 5.42
C ASP A 86 0.97 -5.47 4.04
N GLN A 87 1.84 -6.45 4.00
CA GLN A 87 2.29 -7.04 2.74
C GLN A 87 1.30 -8.09 2.26
N ILE A 88 1.02 -8.05 0.97
CA ILE A 88 0.15 -9.00 0.30
C ILE A 88 0.88 -9.56 -0.93
N GLU A 89 0.51 -10.77 -1.31
CA GLU A 89 0.97 -11.38 -2.55
C GLU A 89 -0.07 -11.14 -3.64
N LEU A 90 0.37 -10.66 -4.79
CA LEU A 90 -0.48 -10.54 -5.97
C LEU A 90 -0.24 -11.72 -6.89
N TRP A 91 -1.30 -12.48 -7.14
CA TRP A 91 -1.28 -13.67 -7.99
C TRP A 91 -2.07 -13.41 -9.26
N GLU A 92 -1.53 -13.88 -10.37
CA GLU A 92 -2.22 -13.87 -11.66
C GLU A 92 -2.93 -15.20 -11.88
N VAL A 93 -4.23 -15.13 -12.13
CA VAL A 93 -5.02 -16.28 -12.56
C VAL A 93 -5.40 -16.03 -14.01
N ALA A 94 -4.92 -16.90 -14.90
CA ALA A 94 -5.17 -16.75 -16.33
C ALA A 94 -6.65 -16.84 -16.67
N ASN A 95 -7.06 -16.05 -17.66
CA ASN A 95 -8.42 -16.06 -18.13
C ASN A 95 -8.74 -17.41 -18.80
N SER A 96 -9.78 -18.10 -18.34
CA SER A 96 -10.17 -19.43 -18.81
C SER A 96 -10.81 -19.47 -20.19
N GLU A 97 -11.05 -18.33 -20.85
CA GLU A 97 -11.67 -18.27 -22.16
C GLU A 97 -10.84 -18.91 -23.28
N THR A 98 -9.55 -19.10 -23.05
CA THR A 98 -8.65 -19.76 -24.01
C THR A 98 -8.61 -21.28 -23.90
N GLY A 99 -9.37 -21.87 -22.98
CA GLY A 99 -9.46 -23.33 -22.81
C GLY A 99 -8.22 -23.98 -22.22
N GLN A 100 -7.19 -23.24 -21.87
CA GLN A 100 -5.99 -23.75 -21.20
C GLN A 100 -6.01 -23.32 -19.73
N ALA A 101 -6.17 -24.28 -18.85
CA ALA A 101 -6.03 -24.05 -17.42
C ALA A 101 -4.53 -23.88 -17.10
N HIS A 102 -4.12 -22.67 -16.82
CA HIS A 102 -2.79 -22.38 -16.30
C HIS A 102 -2.85 -22.28 -14.79
N GLU A 103 -1.83 -22.76 -14.12
CA GLU A 103 -1.71 -22.59 -12.68
C GLU A 103 -1.56 -21.09 -12.35
N PRO A 104 -2.16 -20.64 -11.24
CA PRO A 104 -1.92 -19.29 -10.77
C PRO A 104 -0.44 -19.05 -10.53
N ALA A 105 0.03 -17.86 -10.91
CA ALA A 105 1.42 -17.49 -10.76
C ALA A 105 1.58 -16.28 -9.86
N LEU A 106 2.51 -16.34 -8.92
CA LEU A 106 2.89 -15.19 -8.09
C LEU A 106 3.56 -14.13 -8.97
N MET A 107 3.00 -12.93 -8.98
CA MET A 107 3.58 -11.80 -9.71
C MET A 107 4.57 -11.02 -8.86
N CYS A 108 4.17 -10.65 -7.66
CA CYS A 108 5.00 -9.87 -6.74
C CYS A 108 4.41 -9.83 -5.34
N VAL A 109 5.20 -9.33 -4.41
CA VAL A 109 4.75 -8.94 -3.08
C VAL A 109 4.57 -7.42 -3.08
N ALA A 110 3.40 -6.96 -2.69
CA ALA A 110 3.05 -5.54 -2.65
C ALA A 110 2.65 -5.13 -1.23
N SER A 111 2.67 -3.82 -0.97
CA SER A 111 2.16 -3.26 0.28
C SER A 111 0.78 -2.67 0.04
N LEU A 112 -0.18 -3.02 0.90
CA LEU A 112 -1.54 -2.48 0.81
C LEU A 112 -1.57 -1.03 1.31
N VAL A 113 -2.04 -0.13 0.46
CA VAL A 113 -2.23 1.28 0.82
C VAL A 113 -3.68 1.54 1.21
N ALA A 114 -4.63 1.07 0.40
CA ALA A 114 -6.05 1.23 0.66
C ALA A 114 -6.85 0.16 -0.09
N ALA A 115 -8.00 -0.20 0.46
CA ALA A 115 -8.96 -1.08 -0.21
C ALA A 115 -10.31 -0.37 -0.26
N THR A 116 -10.91 -0.31 -1.44
CA THR A 116 -12.23 0.25 -1.63
C THR A 116 -13.14 -0.82 -2.20
N GLU A 117 -14.18 -1.16 -1.46
CA GLU A 117 -15.23 -2.03 -1.97
C GLU A 117 -16.11 -1.22 -2.91
N GLU A 118 -16.19 -1.64 -4.17
CA GLU A 118 -17.17 -1.06 -5.08
C GLU A 118 -18.54 -1.66 -4.77
N GLU A 119 -19.42 -0.83 -4.22
CA GLU A 119 -20.84 -1.16 -3.98
C GLU A 119 -21.65 -1.17 -5.28
N ARG A 120 -21.09 -1.60 -6.38
CA ARG A 120 -21.86 -1.78 -7.60
C ARG A 120 -22.42 -3.18 -7.61
N ALA A 121 -23.75 -3.29 -7.81
CA ALA A 121 -24.50 -4.54 -7.78
C ALA A 121 -24.01 -5.63 -8.78
N PHE A 122 -23.02 -5.35 -9.61
CA PHE A 122 -22.51 -6.22 -10.66
C PHE A 122 -20.99 -6.37 -10.66
N SER A 123 -20.24 -5.71 -9.79
CA SER A 123 -18.78 -5.87 -9.70
C SER A 123 -18.43 -6.75 -8.53
N GLU A 124 -18.13 -7.99 -8.82
CA GLU A 124 -17.52 -8.91 -7.86
C GLU A 124 -16.03 -8.58 -7.74
N GLY A 125 -15.68 -7.52 -7.02
CA GLY A 125 -14.29 -7.18 -6.90
C GLY A 125 -14.05 -6.03 -5.94
N VAL A 126 -12.80 -5.91 -5.55
CA VAL A 126 -12.30 -4.86 -4.67
C VAL A 126 -11.22 -4.10 -5.40
N ARG A 127 -11.26 -2.78 -5.37
CA ARG A 127 -10.15 -1.96 -5.83
C ARG A 127 -9.13 -1.84 -4.72
N LEU A 128 -7.91 -2.21 -5.06
CA LEU A 128 -6.78 -2.10 -4.15
C LEU A 128 -5.80 -1.06 -4.66
N GLU A 129 -5.49 -0.10 -3.82
CA GLU A 129 -4.31 0.72 -4.03
C GLU A 129 -3.14 0.04 -3.33
N VAL A 130 -2.12 -0.31 -4.10
CA VAL A 130 -0.96 -1.06 -3.62
C VAL A 130 0.33 -0.39 -4.07
N ARG A 131 1.39 -0.60 -3.30
CA ARG A 131 2.73 -0.22 -3.74
C ARG A 131 3.44 -1.48 -4.24
N VAL A 132 3.75 -1.45 -5.52
CA VAL A 132 4.35 -2.57 -6.25
C VAL A 132 5.84 -2.28 -6.48
N PRO A 133 6.73 -3.27 -6.31
CA PRO A 133 8.14 -3.08 -6.65
C PRO A 133 8.30 -2.59 -8.08
N ASN A 134 9.25 -1.67 -8.31
CA ASN A 134 9.43 -1.05 -9.62
C ASN A 134 9.62 -2.08 -10.74
N GLU A 135 10.36 -3.15 -10.47
CA GLU A 135 10.61 -4.23 -11.43
C GLU A 135 9.37 -5.06 -11.77
N SER A 136 8.33 -4.98 -10.96
CA SER A 136 7.09 -5.77 -11.15
C SER A 136 5.95 -4.97 -11.75
N VAL A 137 6.10 -3.66 -11.92
CA VAL A 137 5.03 -2.78 -12.42
C VAL A 137 4.57 -3.22 -13.80
N SER A 138 5.48 -3.47 -14.72
CA SER A 138 5.12 -3.87 -16.09
C SER A 138 4.38 -5.20 -16.13
N ARG A 139 4.75 -6.15 -15.28
CA ARG A 139 4.08 -7.46 -15.19
C ARG A 139 2.64 -7.31 -14.69
N VAL A 140 2.43 -6.49 -13.66
CA VAL A 140 1.07 -6.25 -13.12
C VAL A 140 0.21 -5.55 -14.15
N LEU A 141 0.73 -4.55 -14.84
CA LEU A 141 0.00 -3.85 -15.91
C LEU A 141 -0.32 -4.77 -17.08
N ALA A 142 0.59 -5.66 -17.46
CA ALA A 142 0.34 -6.64 -18.52
C ALA A 142 -0.77 -7.62 -18.14
N ALA A 143 -0.80 -8.10 -16.88
CA ALA A 143 -1.85 -8.97 -16.40
C ALA A 143 -3.21 -8.29 -16.44
N GLN A 144 -3.31 -7.02 -16.05
CA GLN A 144 -4.55 -6.25 -16.14
C GLN A 144 -4.97 -6.03 -17.60
N GLY A 145 -4.03 -5.71 -18.47
CA GLY A 145 -4.30 -5.48 -19.89
C GLY A 145 -4.74 -6.74 -20.64
N ASN A 146 -4.28 -7.90 -20.21
CA ASN A 146 -4.66 -9.20 -20.80
C ASN A 146 -6.00 -9.74 -20.26
N GLY A 147 -6.65 -9.04 -19.35
CA GLY A 147 -7.89 -9.50 -18.74
C GLY A 147 -7.70 -10.65 -17.75
N SER A 148 -6.47 -10.90 -17.31
CA SER A 148 -6.20 -11.89 -16.26
C SER A 148 -6.80 -11.43 -14.94
N LYS A 149 -7.26 -12.39 -14.14
CA LYS A 149 -7.75 -12.13 -12.80
C LYS A 149 -6.56 -11.96 -11.85
N ILE A 150 -6.56 -10.90 -11.08
CA ILE A 150 -5.57 -10.68 -10.04
C ILE A 150 -6.20 -11.01 -8.70
N VAL A 151 -5.53 -11.86 -7.92
CA VAL A 151 -5.97 -12.27 -6.59
C VAL A 151 -4.92 -11.83 -5.58
N ALA A 152 -5.37 -11.15 -4.53
CA ALA A 152 -4.51 -10.75 -3.42
C ALA A 152 -4.59 -11.80 -2.31
N VAL A 153 -3.44 -12.28 -1.89
CA VAL A 153 -3.31 -13.29 -0.82
C VAL A 153 -2.49 -12.69 0.31
N ALA A 154 -2.92 -12.90 1.54
CA ALA A 154 -2.16 -12.44 2.71
C ALA A 154 -0.80 -13.12 2.74
N LYS A 155 0.27 -12.32 2.88
CA LYS A 155 1.60 -12.88 3.04
C LYS A 155 1.77 -13.36 4.48
N HIS A 156 2.22 -14.60 4.65
CA HIS A 156 2.60 -15.11 5.96
C HIS A 156 3.82 -14.37 6.51
N ARG A 157 3.72 -14.01 7.76
CA ARG A 157 4.83 -13.42 8.49
C ARG A 157 5.79 -14.51 8.98
#